data_2422e1d0f65a6b0390ccd7f6e9b986ff
#
_entry.id   2422e1d0f65a6b0390ccd7f6e9b986ff
#
_cell.length_a   1.000
_cell.length_b   1.000
_cell.length_c   1.000
_cell.angle_alpha   90.00
_cell.angle_beta   90.00
_cell.angle_gamma   90.00
#
_symmetry.space_group_name_H-M   'P 1'
#
loop_
_entity.id
_entity.type
_entity.pdbx_description
1 polymer ?
#
loop_
_entity_poly.entity_id
_entity_poly.type
_entity_poly.pdbx_seq_one_letter_code
_entity_poly.pdbx_strand_id
1 'polypeptide(L)'
;MRRSKVFVAAMLLVTACAAGCGSGHDDPPPDPVIDLAKLDFGPYDATPHEMGKPKNIFQARDFEAERLGDVVPLAMDIDPALTYGGNSGTLVFEDPKDSQLHNFGDFNHFAEDAPNFIGGYISYGMDSRNNDGIELLNAVLLFPDEKQAADAATALEHRDFIAKPDNQPVPIPKYPAAHAHWEPGNQSIDSWYATGKLVVFTSDYDHTKIWFHHTDLPALVAMVTKSLDTIVPAVAKYTPTPVDQLTDKTMDIEGMLGRTMVRPKAAAGEWLNPPVVFHAHAALGWTTDPIADQKIFQKDGVDLYAEYGNNLYRARDTDGAKDIRDQLGDPAKHFKSAAPPRNLPIAKCRQYHGPASNAVHFYCSVAYGRYAAQSWGEQLLDAQQRISAQYAILVRAK
;
A
#
# COMPACT_ATOMS: atom_id res chain seq x y z
N MET A 1 81.84 40.89 34.13
CA MET A 1 82.83 40.02 33.41
C MET A 1 82.11 39.31 32.28
N ARG A 2 82.34 39.84 31.08
CA ARG A 2 82.86 39.24 29.85
C ARG A 2 82.50 37.75 29.62
N ARG A 3 81.73 37.46 28.56
CA ARG A 3 82.26 37.03 27.29
C ARG A 3 81.18 36.93 26.20
N SER A 4 81.42 37.64 25.10
CA SER A 4 80.81 37.52 23.79
C SER A 4 81.02 36.13 23.17
N LYS A 5 80.04 35.60 22.46
CA LYS A 5 80.27 34.70 21.32
C LYS A 5 79.30 34.94 20.19
N VAL A 6 79.88 34.99 19.05
CA VAL A 6 79.46 35.32 17.69
C VAL A 6 78.34 34.39 17.18
N PHE A 7 77.35 34.99 16.51
CA PHE A 7 76.27 34.31 15.74
C PHE A 7 76.78 34.04 14.30
N VAL A 8 76.54 32.82 13.85
CA VAL A 8 76.52 32.46 12.47
C VAL A 8 75.09 32.25 12.02
N ALA A 9 74.71 33.08 11.05
CA ALA A 9 73.35 33.00 10.48
C ALA A 9 73.30 31.87 9.45
N ALA A 10 72.45 30.90 9.66
CA ALA A 10 72.04 29.90 8.65
C ALA A 10 70.67 30.26 8.13
N MET A 11 70.57 30.63 6.87
CA MET A 11 69.34 30.96 6.15
C MET A 11 68.70 29.67 5.72
N LEU A 12 67.56 29.26 6.38
CA LEU A 12 66.73 28.17 5.97
C LEU A 12 65.58 28.68 5.08
N LEU A 13 65.59 28.27 3.82
CA LEU A 13 64.47 28.40 2.90
C LEU A 13 63.31 27.50 3.39
N VAL A 14 62.24 28.11 3.80
CA VAL A 14 60.98 27.41 4.05
C VAL A 14 60.19 27.37 2.73
N THR A 15 60.17 26.23 2.07
CA THR A 15 59.26 25.93 0.97
C THR A 15 57.89 25.61 1.57
N ALA A 16 56.94 26.54 1.44
CA ALA A 16 55.55 26.34 1.80
C ALA A 16 54.89 25.39 0.79
N CYS A 17 54.75 24.11 1.16
CA CYS A 17 53.81 23.21 0.51
C CYS A 17 52.41 23.61 0.88
N ALA A 18 51.68 24.28 0.00
CA ALA A 18 50.23 24.45 0.08
C ALA A 18 49.60 23.06 -0.11
N ALA A 19 49.34 22.37 0.99
CA ALA A 19 48.44 21.21 0.99
C ALA A 19 47.01 21.75 0.79
N GLY A 20 46.53 21.72 -0.45
CA GLY A 20 45.14 21.89 -0.77
C GLY A 20 44.34 20.75 -0.12
N CYS A 21 43.58 21.04 0.94
CA CYS A 21 42.50 20.18 1.36
C CYS A 21 41.43 20.24 0.28
N GLY A 22 41.56 19.40 -0.74
CA GLY A 22 40.44 19.01 -1.57
C GLY A 22 39.54 18.13 -0.71
N SER A 23 38.36 18.58 -0.37
CA SER A 23 37.27 17.73 0.09
C SER A 23 36.89 16.84 -1.08
N GLY A 24 37.62 15.76 -1.27
CA GLY A 24 37.16 14.69 -2.13
C GLY A 24 35.90 14.13 -1.51
N HIS A 25 34.77 14.39 -2.14
CA HIS A 25 33.66 13.48 -2.01
C HIS A 25 34.16 12.19 -2.67
N ASP A 26 34.53 11.22 -1.85
CA ASP A 26 34.72 9.85 -2.32
C ASP A 26 33.33 9.36 -2.73
N ASP A 27 33.03 9.41 -4.01
CA ASP A 27 31.85 8.76 -4.54
C ASP A 27 31.89 7.29 -4.10
N PRO A 28 30.80 6.75 -3.59
CA PRO A 28 30.75 5.36 -3.18
C PRO A 28 31.18 4.48 -4.37
N PRO A 29 31.93 3.40 -4.14
CA PRO A 29 32.37 2.54 -5.22
C PRO A 29 31.18 2.04 -6.03
N PRO A 30 31.29 1.97 -7.36
CA PRO A 30 30.20 1.51 -8.21
C PRO A 30 29.76 0.10 -7.78
N ASP A 31 28.47 -0.18 -7.88
CA ASP A 31 27.93 -1.49 -7.58
C ASP A 31 28.64 -2.58 -8.37
N PRO A 32 28.90 -3.76 -7.77
CA PRO A 32 29.58 -4.84 -8.47
C PRO A 32 28.74 -5.32 -9.66
N VAL A 33 29.39 -5.65 -10.75
CA VAL A 33 28.74 -6.28 -11.91
C VAL A 33 28.27 -7.68 -11.51
N ILE A 34 26.97 -7.90 -11.56
CA ILE A 34 26.36 -9.19 -11.19
C ILE A 34 26.25 -10.07 -12.44
N ASP A 35 26.80 -11.27 -12.37
CA ASP A 35 26.65 -12.30 -13.40
C ASP A 35 25.31 -13.05 -13.18
N LEU A 36 24.31 -12.73 -13.99
CA LEU A 36 22.97 -13.34 -13.89
C LEU A 36 22.97 -14.85 -14.07
N ALA A 37 23.97 -15.42 -14.80
CA ALA A 37 24.06 -16.86 -15.01
C ALA A 37 24.46 -17.64 -13.75
N LYS A 38 24.99 -16.96 -12.74
CA LYS A 38 25.39 -17.55 -11.46
C LYS A 38 24.35 -17.42 -10.36
N LEU A 39 23.23 -16.73 -10.63
CA LEU A 39 22.15 -16.57 -9.65
C LEU A 39 21.31 -17.84 -9.59
N ASP A 40 20.87 -18.17 -8.38
CA ASP A 40 19.90 -19.24 -8.14
C ASP A 40 18.49 -18.63 -8.08
N PHE A 41 17.67 -18.96 -9.08
CA PHE A 41 16.28 -18.50 -9.18
C PHE A 41 15.28 -19.54 -8.63
N GLY A 42 15.75 -20.74 -8.26
CA GLY A 42 14.84 -21.84 -7.91
C GLY A 42 13.81 -22.11 -9.01
N PRO A 43 12.53 -22.25 -8.65
CA PRO A 43 11.45 -22.47 -9.61
C PRO A 43 10.89 -21.19 -10.24
N TYR A 44 11.44 -20.00 -9.93
CA TYR A 44 10.88 -18.71 -10.32
C TYR A 44 11.34 -18.27 -11.69
N ASP A 45 10.41 -17.75 -12.50
CA ASP A 45 10.76 -17.10 -13.75
C ASP A 45 11.51 -15.79 -13.44
N ALA A 46 12.58 -15.57 -14.16
CA ALA A 46 13.47 -14.42 -14.01
C ALA A 46 13.44 -13.50 -15.25
N THR A 47 12.37 -13.57 -16.04
CA THR A 47 12.18 -12.75 -17.25
C THR A 47 11.07 -11.72 -17.07
N PRO A 48 11.24 -10.49 -17.58
CA PRO A 48 10.13 -9.53 -17.66
C PRO A 48 8.98 -10.12 -18.49
N HIS A 49 7.76 -9.71 -18.16
CA HIS A 49 6.57 -10.15 -18.86
C HIS A 49 5.66 -8.98 -19.24
N GLU A 50 4.72 -9.21 -20.14
CA GLU A 50 3.69 -8.23 -20.48
C GLU A 50 2.37 -8.66 -19.84
N MET A 51 1.75 -7.76 -19.05
CA MET A 51 0.44 -8.04 -18.46
C MET A 51 -0.66 -8.06 -19.53
N GLY A 52 -0.53 -7.23 -20.56
CA GLY A 52 -1.50 -7.13 -21.62
C GLY A 52 -2.86 -6.59 -21.17
N LYS A 53 -3.91 -7.05 -21.87
CA LYS A 53 -5.31 -6.76 -21.54
C LYS A 53 -5.87 -7.81 -20.57
N PRO A 54 -6.96 -7.50 -19.83
CA PRO A 54 -7.65 -8.47 -19.00
C PRO A 54 -8.09 -9.71 -19.79
N LYS A 55 -7.91 -10.88 -19.22
CA LYS A 55 -8.28 -12.16 -19.84
C LYS A 55 -9.78 -12.45 -19.75
N ASN A 56 -10.47 -11.80 -18.85
CA ASN A 56 -11.90 -11.94 -18.59
C ASN A 56 -12.45 -10.69 -17.92
N ILE A 57 -13.76 -10.62 -17.76
CA ILE A 57 -14.46 -9.48 -17.16
C ILE A 57 -14.12 -9.28 -15.68
N PHE A 58 -13.84 -10.33 -14.91
CA PHE A 58 -13.49 -10.26 -13.51
C PHE A 58 -12.17 -9.52 -13.33
N GLN A 59 -11.15 -9.94 -14.05
CA GLN A 59 -9.86 -9.24 -14.05
C GLN A 59 -9.95 -7.79 -14.54
N ALA A 60 -10.88 -7.49 -15.47
CA ALA A 60 -11.12 -6.13 -15.91
C ALA A 60 -11.79 -5.26 -14.85
N ARG A 61 -12.67 -5.85 -14.03
CA ARG A 61 -13.32 -5.19 -12.89
C ARG A 61 -12.34 -4.92 -11.76
N ASP A 62 -11.46 -5.88 -11.44
CA ASP A 62 -10.38 -5.68 -10.46
C ASP A 62 -9.51 -4.49 -10.87
N PHE A 63 -9.10 -4.43 -12.13
CA PHE A 63 -8.29 -3.33 -12.63
C PHE A 63 -9.02 -1.98 -12.61
N GLU A 64 -10.32 -1.96 -12.90
CA GLU A 64 -11.12 -0.73 -12.78
C GLU A 64 -11.27 -0.29 -11.31
N ALA A 65 -11.44 -1.23 -10.38
CA ALA A 65 -11.47 -0.95 -8.95
C ALA A 65 -10.09 -0.46 -8.41
N GLU A 66 -8.98 -0.99 -8.94
CA GLU A 66 -7.64 -0.49 -8.67
C GLU A 66 -7.49 0.98 -9.10
N ARG A 67 -7.91 1.33 -10.31
CA ARG A 67 -7.91 2.71 -10.81
C ARG A 67 -8.75 3.65 -9.94
N LEU A 68 -9.87 3.15 -9.41
CA LEU A 68 -10.69 3.89 -8.45
C LEU A 68 -9.90 4.15 -7.15
N GLY A 69 -9.09 3.19 -6.70
CA GLY A 69 -8.24 3.30 -5.52
C GLY A 69 -7.25 4.46 -5.57
N ASP A 70 -6.78 4.83 -6.74
CA ASP A 70 -5.87 5.99 -6.90
C ASP A 70 -6.50 7.34 -6.55
N VAL A 71 -7.83 7.42 -6.51
CA VAL A 71 -8.55 8.67 -6.18
C VAL A 71 -9.30 8.62 -4.86
N VAL A 72 -9.45 7.43 -4.28
CA VAL A 72 -10.11 7.28 -2.96
C VAL A 72 -9.14 7.73 -1.86
N PRO A 73 -9.53 8.71 -1.02
CA PRO A 73 -8.72 9.18 0.10
C PRO A 73 -8.46 8.05 1.10
N LEU A 74 -7.28 8.09 1.72
CA LEU A 74 -6.93 7.20 2.82
C LEU A 74 -7.70 7.57 4.09
N ALA A 75 -7.86 6.62 5.01
CA ALA A 75 -8.49 6.91 6.31
C ALA A 75 -7.76 8.03 7.06
N MET A 76 -6.44 8.10 6.97
CA MET A 76 -5.63 9.18 7.58
C MET A 76 -5.83 10.56 6.92
N ASP A 77 -6.36 10.64 5.69
CA ASP A 77 -6.75 11.90 5.06
C ASP A 77 -8.09 12.42 5.62
N ILE A 78 -8.93 11.50 6.12
CA ILE A 78 -10.20 11.82 6.75
C ILE A 78 -9.97 12.23 8.20
N ASP A 79 -9.25 11.40 8.96
CA ASP A 79 -8.82 11.74 10.31
C ASP A 79 -7.34 11.36 10.52
N PRO A 80 -6.46 12.37 10.79
CA PRO A 80 -5.02 12.13 10.96
C PRO A 80 -4.65 11.20 12.13
N ALA A 81 -5.58 10.84 13.01
CA ALA A 81 -5.36 9.84 14.03
C ALA A 81 -5.40 8.41 13.49
N LEU A 82 -6.08 8.17 12.37
CA LEU A 82 -6.28 6.84 11.75
C LEU A 82 -5.05 6.41 10.95
N THR A 83 -3.95 6.22 11.64
CA THR A 83 -2.62 5.98 11.06
C THR A 83 -2.23 4.51 10.95
N TYR A 84 -3.04 3.61 11.51
CA TYR A 84 -2.78 2.17 11.45
C TYR A 84 -3.70 1.55 10.42
N GLY A 85 -3.13 1.25 9.23
CA GLY A 85 -3.78 0.44 8.23
C GLY A 85 -3.64 -1.04 8.59
N GLY A 86 -4.70 -1.80 8.45
CA GLY A 86 -4.62 -3.25 8.54
C GLY A 86 -4.49 -3.83 7.15
N ASN A 87 -3.40 -4.49 6.83
CA ASN A 87 -3.35 -5.35 5.64
C ASN A 87 -4.05 -6.68 5.98
N SER A 88 -5.31 -6.60 6.39
CA SER A 88 -6.10 -7.75 6.83
C SER A 88 -7.04 -8.28 5.76
N GLY A 89 -6.96 -7.78 4.52
CA GLY A 89 -7.84 -8.22 3.43
C GLY A 89 -7.59 -7.51 2.12
N THR A 90 -8.32 -7.91 1.10
CA THR A 90 -8.26 -7.30 -0.23
C THR A 90 -8.95 -5.94 -0.21
N LEU A 91 -8.24 -4.89 -0.61
CA LEU A 91 -8.79 -3.53 -0.72
C LEU A 91 -9.51 -3.29 -2.06
N VAL A 92 -9.07 -3.99 -3.10
CA VAL A 92 -9.70 -4.03 -4.43
C VAL A 92 -10.61 -5.24 -4.49
N PHE A 93 -11.87 -5.10 -4.91
CA PHE A 93 -12.78 -6.23 -4.96
C PHE A 93 -13.82 -6.11 -6.07
N GLU A 94 -14.22 -7.24 -6.61
CA GLU A 94 -15.35 -7.44 -7.51
C GLU A 94 -16.54 -8.15 -6.84
N ASP A 95 -16.30 -8.81 -5.69
CA ASP A 95 -17.31 -9.35 -4.80
C ASP A 95 -16.95 -8.96 -3.37
N PRO A 96 -17.87 -8.35 -2.59
CA PRO A 96 -17.63 -8.02 -1.18
C PRO A 96 -17.18 -9.19 -0.32
N LYS A 97 -17.59 -10.42 -0.67
CA LYS A 97 -17.18 -11.64 0.06
C LYS A 97 -15.69 -11.91 0.00
N ASP A 98 -15.02 -11.45 -1.06
CA ASP A 98 -13.59 -11.60 -1.28
C ASP A 98 -12.79 -10.44 -0.68
N SER A 99 -13.43 -9.55 0.08
CA SER A 99 -12.82 -8.40 0.73
C SER A 99 -13.14 -8.36 2.22
N GLN A 100 -12.45 -7.51 2.97
CA GLN A 100 -12.78 -7.28 4.39
C GLN A 100 -14.16 -6.61 4.59
N LEU A 101 -14.78 -6.09 3.55
CA LEU A 101 -16.08 -5.41 3.63
C LEU A 101 -17.17 -6.29 4.25
N HIS A 102 -17.13 -7.61 4.03
CA HIS A 102 -18.08 -8.57 4.61
C HIS A 102 -18.13 -8.59 6.15
N ASN A 103 -17.14 -7.99 6.83
CA ASN A 103 -17.11 -7.89 8.29
C ASN A 103 -17.82 -6.65 8.82
N PHE A 104 -18.24 -5.71 7.94
CA PHE A 104 -18.74 -4.38 8.30
C PHE A 104 -20.21 -4.15 7.98
N GLY A 105 -20.87 -5.07 7.30
CA GLY A 105 -22.27 -4.97 6.96
C GLY A 105 -22.84 -6.28 6.44
N ASP A 106 -24.17 -6.35 6.20
CA ASP A 106 -24.80 -7.52 5.61
C ASP A 106 -24.73 -7.48 4.07
N PHE A 107 -23.79 -8.19 3.50
CA PHE A 107 -23.58 -8.35 2.05
C PHE A 107 -24.01 -9.74 1.53
N ASN A 108 -24.78 -10.52 2.29
CA ASN A 108 -25.15 -11.88 1.91
C ASN A 108 -25.98 -11.94 0.61
N HIS A 109 -26.72 -10.89 0.30
CA HIS A 109 -27.55 -10.75 -0.89
C HIS A 109 -27.05 -9.67 -1.86
N PHE A 110 -25.75 -9.37 -1.83
CA PHE A 110 -25.16 -8.25 -2.57
C PHE A 110 -25.51 -8.24 -4.07
N ALA A 111 -25.48 -9.40 -4.72
CA ALA A 111 -25.79 -9.48 -6.16
C ALA A 111 -27.25 -9.13 -6.48
N GLU A 112 -28.18 -9.29 -5.53
CA GLU A 112 -29.58 -8.93 -5.65
C GLU A 112 -29.80 -7.43 -5.39
N ASP A 113 -29.14 -6.91 -4.35
CA ASP A 113 -29.26 -5.53 -3.86
C ASP A 113 -28.45 -4.52 -4.69
N ALA A 114 -27.35 -4.98 -5.31
CA ALA A 114 -26.45 -4.18 -6.12
C ALA A 114 -26.19 -4.81 -7.51
N PRO A 115 -27.24 -5.06 -8.32
CA PRO A 115 -27.06 -5.67 -9.63
C PRO A 115 -26.18 -4.78 -10.51
N ASN A 116 -25.35 -5.43 -11.38
CA ASN A 116 -24.42 -4.77 -12.27
C ASN A 116 -23.28 -3.97 -11.59
N PHE A 117 -23.03 -4.20 -10.30
CA PHE A 117 -21.83 -3.72 -9.64
C PHE A 117 -20.58 -4.03 -10.48
N ILE A 118 -19.69 -3.05 -10.65
CA ILE A 118 -18.49 -3.21 -11.48
C ILE A 118 -17.30 -3.63 -10.62
N GLY A 119 -17.04 -2.92 -9.54
CA GLY A 119 -15.93 -3.17 -8.64
C GLY A 119 -15.87 -2.09 -7.58
N GLY A 120 -15.12 -2.33 -6.52
CA GLY A 120 -14.98 -1.41 -5.40
C GLY A 120 -13.59 -1.35 -4.80
N TYR A 121 -13.35 -0.27 -4.08
CA TYR A 121 -12.12 -0.03 -3.36
C TYR A 121 -12.40 0.33 -1.91
N ILE A 122 -11.58 -0.20 -0.99
CA ILE A 122 -11.69 0.02 0.45
C ILE A 122 -10.56 0.92 0.92
N SER A 123 -10.93 1.95 1.68
CA SER A 123 -10.02 2.75 2.49
C SER A 123 -10.29 2.44 3.96
N TYR A 124 -9.29 1.94 4.66
CA TYR A 124 -9.40 1.46 6.02
C TYR A 124 -8.33 2.06 6.93
N GLY A 125 -8.68 2.38 8.16
CA GLY A 125 -7.70 2.85 9.15
C GLY A 125 -8.21 2.78 10.58
N MET A 126 -7.27 2.71 11.51
CA MET A 126 -7.49 2.71 12.95
C MET A 126 -6.60 3.74 13.64
N ASP A 127 -7.02 4.22 14.80
CA ASP A 127 -6.18 5.07 15.67
C ASP A 127 -5.30 4.25 16.63
N SER A 128 -5.51 2.94 16.72
CA SER A 128 -4.76 2.02 17.58
C SER A 128 -4.38 0.72 16.87
N ARG A 129 -3.20 0.18 17.21
CA ARG A 129 -2.75 -1.15 16.73
C ARG A 129 -3.43 -2.33 17.40
N ASN A 130 -4.13 -2.10 18.52
CA ASN A 130 -4.61 -3.16 19.38
C ASN A 130 -6.12 -3.43 19.20
N ASN A 131 -6.76 -2.84 18.20
CA ASN A 131 -8.21 -2.89 18.00
C ASN A 131 -8.99 -2.42 19.26
N ASP A 132 -8.53 -1.35 19.88
CA ASP A 132 -9.10 -0.80 21.12
C ASP A 132 -9.51 0.68 20.98
N GLY A 133 -9.50 1.22 19.78
CA GLY A 133 -9.84 2.61 19.48
C GLY A 133 -10.92 2.74 18.42
N ILE A 134 -10.79 3.76 17.59
CA ILE A 134 -11.68 4.01 16.44
C ILE A 134 -11.21 3.18 15.26
N GLU A 135 -12.16 2.56 14.59
CA GLU A 135 -11.99 1.82 13.35
C GLU A 135 -12.90 2.40 12.29
N LEU A 136 -12.31 2.94 11.22
CA LEU A 136 -13.02 3.53 10.10
C LEU A 136 -12.78 2.73 8.82
N LEU A 137 -13.85 2.27 8.20
CA LEU A 137 -13.84 1.71 6.86
C LEU A 137 -14.70 2.58 5.94
N ASN A 138 -14.13 2.96 4.79
CA ASN A 138 -14.89 3.49 3.69
C ASN A 138 -14.73 2.58 2.48
N ALA A 139 -15.83 2.22 1.83
CA ALA A 139 -15.80 1.52 0.56
C ALA A 139 -16.47 2.38 -0.51
N VAL A 140 -15.84 2.48 -1.67
CA VAL A 140 -16.41 3.15 -2.84
C VAL A 140 -16.75 2.10 -3.87
N LEU A 141 -18.03 2.00 -4.23
CA LEU A 141 -18.59 1.00 -5.12
C LEU A 141 -18.96 1.65 -6.45
N LEU A 142 -18.52 1.07 -7.56
CA LEU A 142 -18.73 1.60 -8.90
C LEU A 142 -19.88 0.87 -9.62
N PHE A 143 -20.77 1.66 -10.25
CA PHE A 143 -21.91 1.21 -11.04
C PHE A 143 -21.88 1.77 -12.46
N PRO A 144 -22.63 1.16 -13.41
CA PRO A 144 -22.72 1.64 -14.80
C PRO A 144 -23.29 3.04 -14.95
N ASP A 145 -24.26 3.41 -14.10
CA ASP A 145 -24.96 4.70 -14.14
C ASP A 145 -25.40 5.16 -12.73
N GLU A 146 -25.87 6.42 -12.68
CA GLU A 146 -26.28 7.09 -11.43
C GLU A 146 -27.53 6.46 -10.80
N LYS A 147 -28.45 5.97 -11.63
CA LYS A 147 -29.68 5.33 -11.14
C LYS A 147 -29.36 4.03 -10.43
N GLN A 148 -28.51 3.20 -11.01
CA GLN A 148 -28.10 1.93 -10.41
C GLN A 148 -27.33 2.15 -9.10
N ALA A 149 -26.48 3.19 -9.04
CA ALA A 149 -25.79 3.57 -7.80
C ALA A 149 -26.81 4.00 -6.71
N ALA A 150 -27.80 4.82 -7.04
CA ALA A 150 -28.81 5.27 -6.08
C ALA A 150 -29.71 4.12 -5.60
N ASP A 151 -30.14 3.25 -6.52
CA ASP A 151 -30.94 2.07 -6.18
C ASP A 151 -30.16 1.12 -5.26
N ALA A 152 -28.88 0.88 -5.56
CA ALA A 152 -28.00 0.03 -4.75
C ALA A 152 -27.75 0.60 -3.36
N ALA A 153 -27.51 1.93 -3.24
CA ALA A 153 -27.33 2.57 -1.93
C ALA A 153 -28.53 2.36 -1.02
N THR A 154 -29.75 2.48 -1.59
CA THR A 154 -31.00 2.28 -0.86
C THR A 154 -31.22 0.82 -0.48
N ALA A 155 -30.96 -0.12 -1.40
CA ALA A 155 -31.22 -1.54 -1.17
C ALA A 155 -30.22 -2.12 -0.16
N LEU A 156 -28.93 -1.77 -0.29
CA LEU A 156 -27.87 -2.23 0.62
C LEU A 156 -28.07 -1.71 2.03
N GLU A 157 -28.38 -0.42 2.19
CA GLU A 157 -28.69 0.14 3.51
C GLU A 157 -29.93 -0.52 4.14
N HIS A 158 -31.01 -0.70 3.36
CA HIS A 158 -32.21 -1.35 3.89
C HIS A 158 -31.92 -2.77 4.37
N ARG A 159 -31.13 -3.54 3.62
CA ARG A 159 -30.71 -4.91 3.98
C ARG A 159 -29.95 -4.94 5.29
N ASP A 160 -28.95 -4.07 5.40
CA ASP A 160 -28.11 -3.96 6.57
C ASP A 160 -28.89 -3.43 7.79
N PHE A 161 -29.79 -2.44 7.58
CA PHE A 161 -30.66 -1.92 8.62
C PHE A 161 -31.54 -2.99 9.27
N ILE A 162 -32.17 -3.86 8.46
CA ILE A 162 -33.08 -4.91 8.98
C ILE A 162 -32.31 -6.14 9.52
N ALA A 163 -31.01 -6.25 9.29
CA ALA A 163 -30.20 -7.37 9.79
C ALA A 163 -30.14 -7.41 11.33
N LYS A 164 -30.31 -6.25 11.99
CA LYS A 164 -30.26 -6.13 13.44
C LYS A 164 -31.51 -5.35 13.94
N PRO A 165 -32.25 -5.92 14.92
CA PRO A 165 -33.50 -5.32 15.39
C PRO A 165 -33.32 -4.00 16.16
N ASP A 166 -32.11 -3.76 16.68
CA ASP A 166 -31.78 -2.58 17.49
C ASP A 166 -31.28 -1.39 16.67
N ASN A 167 -31.08 -1.56 15.35
CA ASN A 167 -30.68 -0.50 14.45
C ASN A 167 -31.71 0.64 14.44
N GLN A 168 -31.23 1.87 14.50
CA GLN A 168 -32.03 3.09 14.46
C GLN A 168 -31.59 3.99 13.30
N PRO A 169 -32.54 4.54 12.52
CA PRO A 169 -32.16 5.41 11.40
C PRO A 169 -31.56 6.73 11.93
N VAL A 170 -30.54 7.23 11.25
CA VAL A 170 -29.82 8.46 11.62
C VAL A 170 -29.74 9.41 10.44
N PRO A 171 -30.22 10.66 10.57
CA PRO A 171 -29.98 11.67 9.54
C PRO A 171 -28.52 12.15 9.56
N ILE A 172 -27.93 12.35 8.37
CA ILE A 172 -26.67 13.06 8.19
C ILE A 172 -26.97 14.47 7.69
N PRO A 173 -26.95 15.51 8.55
CA PRO A 173 -27.56 16.81 8.23
C PRO A 173 -26.99 17.48 6.98
N LYS A 174 -25.67 17.37 6.74
CA LYS A 174 -25.01 17.92 5.57
C LYS A 174 -25.28 17.12 4.29
N TYR A 175 -25.60 15.86 4.43
CA TYR A 175 -25.87 14.90 3.35
C TYR A 175 -27.24 14.25 3.51
N PRO A 176 -28.35 14.99 3.33
CA PRO A 176 -29.71 14.50 3.61
C PRO A 176 -30.15 13.32 2.73
N ALA A 177 -29.43 13.04 1.64
CA ALA A 177 -29.63 11.89 0.80
C ALA A 177 -28.81 10.66 1.24
N ALA A 178 -27.99 10.76 2.29
CA ALA A 178 -27.33 9.62 2.87
C ALA A 178 -28.34 8.76 3.64
N HIS A 179 -28.37 7.47 3.37
CA HIS A 179 -29.08 6.47 4.14
C HIS A 179 -28.13 5.99 5.25
N ALA A 180 -28.49 6.16 6.51
CA ALA A 180 -27.63 5.78 7.60
C ALA A 180 -28.43 5.26 8.80
N HIS A 181 -27.83 4.32 9.52
CA HIS A 181 -28.33 3.81 10.77
C HIS A 181 -27.19 3.57 11.77
N TRP A 182 -27.53 3.48 13.02
CA TRP A 182 -26.60 3.18 14.09
C TRP A 182 -27.15 2.12 15.03
N GLU A 183 -26.26 1.40 15.67
CA GLU A 183 -26.58 0.42 16.70
C GLU A 183 -26.18 0.98 18.09
N PRO A 184 -27.14 1.46 18.89
CA PRO A 184 -26.85 2.18 20.14
C PRO A 184 -25.97 1.41 21.13
N GLY A 185 -26.14 0.08 21.19
CA GLY A 185 -25.36 -0.79 22.08
C GLY A 185 -23.92 -1.01 21.64
N ASN A 186 -23.62 -0.80 20.36
CA ASN A 186 -22.30 -1.09 19.74
C ASN A 186 -21.50 0.14 19.33
N GLN A 187 -22.01 1.37 19.60
CA GLN A 187 -21.32 2.61 19.20
C GLN A 187 -20.76 2.51 17.76
N SER A 188 -21.59 2.06 16.84
CA SER A 188 -21.28 1.92 15.43
C SER A 188 -22.32 2.63 14.56
N ILE A 189 -21.89 3.14 13.42
CA ILE A 189 -22.77 3.74 12.41
C ILE A 189 -22.37 3.22 11.03
N ASP A 190 -23.37 2.84 10.24
CA ASP A 190 -23.22 2.49 8.84
C ASP A 190 -23.98 3.49 7.97
N SER A 191 -23.35 3.97 6.92
CA SER A 191 -23.91 5.01 6.03
C SER A 191 -23.64 4.69 4.57
N TRP A 192 -24.66 4.86 3.74
CA TRP A 192 -24.65 4.63 2.30
C TRP A 192 -25.04 5.92 1.57
N TYR A 193 -24.15 6.44 0.73
CA TYR A 193 -24.36 7.68 -0.01
C TYR A 193 -24.06 7.51 -1.49
N ALA A 194 -25.06 7.69 -2.35
CA ALA A 194 -24.86 7.69 -3.79
C ALA A 194 -24.37 9.05 -4.30
N THR A 195 -23.34 9.04 -5.15
CA THR A 195 -22.80 10.23 -5.82
C THR A 195 -22.36 9.90 -7.24
N GLY A 196 -23.08 10.43 -8.24
CA GLY A 196 -22.88 10.02 -9.63
C GLY A 196 -23.04 8.50 -9.78
N LYS A 197 -22.08 7.86 -10.42
CA LYS A 197 -22.05 6.39 -10.61
C LYS A 197 -21.49 5.60 -9.42
N LEU A 198 -21.27 6.26 -8.31
CA LEU A 198 -20.58 5.68 -7.15
C LEU A 198 -21.50 5.63 -5.93
N VAL A 199 -21.28 4.62 -5.10
CA VAL A 199 -21.82 4.56 -3.73
C VAL A 199 -20.66 4.63 -2.76
N VAL A 200 -20.71 5.54 -1.80
CA VAL A 200 -19.78 5.60 -0.67
C VAL A 200 -20.45 4.92 0.50
N PHE A 201 -19.91 3.81 0.94
CA PHE A 201 -20.22 3.17 2.21
C PHE A 201 -19.23 3.66 3.26
N THR A 202 -19.71 4.03 4.43
CA THR A 202 -18.88 4.40 5.59
C THR A 202 -19.35 3.62 6.78
N SER A 203 -18.44 2.89 7.42
CA SER A 203 -18.65 2.23 8.71
C SER A 203 -17.63 2.78 9.71
N ASP A 204 -18.13 3.31 10.82
CA ASP A 204 -17.33 3.83 11.93
C ASP A 204 -17.70 3.11 13.23
N TYR A 205 -16.68 2.62 13.94
CA TYR A 205 -16.82 1.77 15.12
C TYR A 205 -15.84 2.22 16.21
N ASP A 206 -16.35 2.51 17.41
CA ASP A 206 -15.51 2.94 18.54
C ASP A 206 -15.44 1.85 19.62
N HIS A 207 -14.42 0.99 19.53
CA HIS A 207 -14.21 -0.12 20.46
C HIS A 207 -14.08 0.32 21.91
N THR A 208 -13.42 1.45 22.17
CA THR A 208 -13.23 1.97 23.53
C THR A 208 -14.55 2.36 24.16
N LYS A 209 -15.40 3.08 23.43
CA LYS A 209 -16.71 3.47 23.94
C LYS A 209 -17.62 2.28 24.20
N ILE A 210 -17.56 1.26 23.35
CA ILE A 210 -18.30 0.01 23.55
C ILE A 210 -17.89 -0.66 24.87
N TRP A 211 -16.60 -0.82 25.12
CA TRP A 211 -16.10 -1.45 26.34
C TRP A 211 -16.55 -0.70 27.60
N PHE A 212 -16.66 0.62 27.55
CA PHE A 212 -17.12 1.44 28.65
C PHE A 212 -18.64 1.69 28.66
N HIS A 213 -19.40 1.04 27.79
CA HIS A 213 -20.85 1.23 27.62
C HIS A 213 -21.24 2.70 27.46
N HIS A 214 -20.41 3.44 26.70
CA HIS A 214 -20.61 4.86 26.44
C HIS A 214 -21.09 5.06 24.99
N THR A 215 -22.12 5.88 24.82
CA THR A 215 -22.66 6.21 23.49
C THR A 215 -22.39 7.67 23.15
N ASP A 216 -22.02 7.93 21.89
CA ASP A 216 -21.73 9.28 21.37
C ASP A 216 -22.12 9.34 19.90
N LEU A 217 -23.45 9.34 19.64
CA LEU A 217 -23.98 9.44 18.28
C LEU A 217 -23.48 10.69 17.52
N PRO A 218 -23.36 11.89 18.17
CA PRO A 218 -22.79 13.04 17.47
C PRO A 218 -21.38 12.82 16.91
N ALA A 219 -20.51 12.08 17.61
CA ALA A 219 -19.18 11.76 17.11
C ALA A 219 -19.23 10.85 15.88
N LEU A 220 -20.08 9.83 15.89
CA LEU A 220 -20.30 8.94 14.74
C LEU A 220 -20.81 9.72 13.51
N VAL A 221 -21.82 10.57 13.69
CA VAL A 221 -22.35 11.45 12.60
C VAL A 221 -21.29 12.40 12.09
N ALA A 222 -20.43 12.91 12.97
CA ALA A 222 -19.32 13.77 12.57
C ALA A 222 -18.27 13.00 11.73
N MET A 223 -17.99 11.74 12.06
CA MET A 223 -17.06 10.90 11.28
C MET A 223 -17.61 10.59 9.89
N VAL A 224 -18.88 10.19 9.77
CA VAL A 224 -19.55 10.02 8.47
C VAL A 224 -19.49 11.32 7.65
N THR A 225 -19.74 12.47 8.28
CA THR A 225 -19.69 13.77 7.60
C THR A 225 -18.29 14.07 7.09
N LYS A 226 -17.23 13.85 7.90
CA LYS A 226 -15.83 14.01 7.46
C LYS A 226 -15.48 13.07 6.31
N SER A 227 -15.91 11.80 6.37
CA SER A 227 -15.70 10.82 5.30
C SER A 227 -16.29 11.33 3.99
N LEU A 228 -17.56 11.73 3.99
CA LEU A 228 -18.23 12.24 2.79
C LEU A 228 -17.62 13.58 2.31
N ASP A 229 -17.26 14.50 3.22
CA ASP A 229 -16.59 15.76 2.87
C ASP A 229 -15.26 15.56 2.15
N THR A 230 -14.57 14.47 2.48
CA THR A 230 -13.24 14.15 1.91
C THR A 230 -13.37 13.31 0.64
N ILE A 231 -14.21 12.27 0.68
CA ILE A 231 -14.31 11.29 -0.41
C ILE A 231 -15.09 11.86 -1.61
N VAL A 232 -16.26 12.49 -1.40
CA VAL A 232 -17.13 12.94 -2.50
C VAL A 232 -16.39 13.85 -3.50
N PRO A 233 -15.67 14.92 -3.09
CA PRO A 233 -14.95 15.77 -4.02
C PRO A 233 -13.72 15.08 -4.66
N ALA A 234 -13.13 14.09 -4.00
CA ALA A 234 -12.01 13.33 -4.53
C ALA A 234 -12.46 12.39 -5.66
N VAL A 235 -13.50 11.59 -5.41
CA VAL A 235 -14.01 10.63 -6.40
C VAL A 235 -14.78 11.30 -7.56
N ALA A 236 -15.22 12.55 -7.40
CA ALA A 236 -15.78 13.33 -8.50
C ALA A 236 -14.79 13.57 -9.65
N LYS A 237 -13.50 13.40 -9.42
CA LYS A 237 -12.43 13.50 -10.43
C LYS A 237 -12.24 12.20 -11.21
N TYR A 238 -12.80 11.10 -10.73
CA TYR A 238 -12.67 9.80 -11.35
C TYR A 238 -13.54 9.69 -12.61
N THR A 239 -12.95 9.21 -13.69
CA THR A 239 -13.66 8.93 -14.94
C THR A 239 -13.68 7.41 -15.15
N PRO A 240 -14.82 6.75 -14.90
CA PRO A 240 -14.95 5.32 -15.11
C PRO A 240 -14.74 4.93 -16.57
N THR A 241 -14.12 3.78 -16.78
CA THR A 241 -14.07 3.15 -18.10
C THR A 241 -15.50 2.74 -18.53
N PRO A 242 -15.95 3.04 -19.75
CA PRO A 242 -17.21 2.50 -20.25
C PRO A 242 -17.25 0.97 -20.12
N VAL A 243 -18.40 0.42 -19.71
CA VAL A 243 -18.54 -1.03 -19.38
C VAL A 243 -18.13 -1.92 -20.56
N ASP A 244 -18.47 -1.53 -21.76
CA ASP A 244 -18.12 -2.21 -23.03
C ASP A 244 -16.64 -2.12 -23.41
N GLN A 245 -15.85 -1.30 -22.70
CA GLN A 245 -14.42 -1.09 -22.93
C GLN A 245 -13.53 -1.59 -21.78
N LEU A 246 -14.10 -2.14 -20.72
CA LEU A 246 -13.34 -2.60 -19.55
C LEU A 246 -12.24 -3.59 -19.91
N THR A 247 -12.54 -4.54 -20.81
CA THR A 247 -11.56 -5.54 -21.27
C THR A 247 -10.55 -5.02 -22.27
N ASP A 248 -10.68 -3.77 -22.73
CA ASP A 248 -9.78 -3.18 -23.70
C ASP A 248 -8.59 -2.43 -23.09
N LYS A 249 -8.64 -2.14 -21.80
CA LYS A 249 -7.58 -1.43 -21.10
C LYS A 249 -6.38 -2.32 -20.82
N THR A 250 -5.18 -1.74 -20.89
CA THR A 250 -3.96 -2.42 -20.43
C THR A 250 -3.90 -2.37 -18.91
N MET A 251 -3.64 -3.53 -18.30
CA MET A 251 -3.60 -3.67 -16.82
C MET A 251 -2.30 -3.19 -16.18
N ASP A 252 -1.33 -2.75 -16.95
CA ASP A 252 -0.04 -2.30 -16.42
C ASP A 252 0.12 -0.80 -16.58
N ILE A 253 0.52 -0.13 -15.53
CA ILE A 253 0.86 1.29 -15.55
C ILE A 253 2.38 1.40 -15.73
N GLU A 254 2.79 1.97 -16.85
CA GLU A 254 4.20 2.24 -17.21
C GLU A 254 5.14 1.01 -17.08
N GLY A 255 4.61 -0.19 -17.26
CA GLY A 255 5.36 -1.44 -17.22
C GLY A 255 5.81 -1.86 -15.82
N MET A 256 5.13 -1.38 -14.76
CA MET A 256 5.46 -1.73 -13.39
C MET A 256 5.21 -3.21 -13.11
N LEU A 257 4.03 -3.74 -13.47
CA LEU A 257 3.72 -5.16 -13.28
C LEU A 257 4.61 -6.06 -14.12
N GLY A 258 4.92 -5.64 -15.36
CA GLY A 258 5.85 -6.37 -16.22
C GLY A 258 7.27 -6.50 -15.64
N ARG A 259 7.62 -5.64 -14.67
CA ARG A 259 8.89 -5.65 -13.92
C ARG A 259 8.79 -6.33 -12.56
N THR A 260 7.62 -6.80 -12.13
CA THR A 260 7.47 -7.61 -10.92
C THR A 260 7.66 -9.09 -11.23
N MET A 261 7.97 -9.88 -10.23
CA MET A 261 7.92 -11.33 -10.34
C MET A 261 6.46 -11.79 -10.41
N VAL A 262 6.16 -12.74 -11.29
CA VAL A 262 4.84 -13.36 -11.33
C VAL A 262 4.60 -14.12 -10.03
N ARG A 263 3.43 -13.90 -9.41
CA ARG A 263 3.06 -14.59 -8.19
C ARG A 263 3.04 -16.11 -8.41
N PRO A 264 3.68 -16.89 -7.52
CA PRO A 264 3.50 -18.33 -7.51
C PRO A 264 2.02 -18.70 -7.37
N LYS A 265 1.61 -19.82 -7.94
CA LYS A 265 0.24 -20.29 -7.80
C LYS A 265 -0.12 -20.44 -6.33
N ALA A 266 -1.23 -19.82 -5.92
CA ALA A 266 -1.73 -19.88 -4.57
C ALA A 266 -2.04 -21.32 -4.12
N ALA A 267 -1.86 -21.58 -2.85
CA ALA A 267 -2.45 -22.77 -2.21
C ALA A 267 -3.98 -22.65 -2.20
N ALA A 268 -4.68 -23.77 -2.19
CA ALA A 268 -6.14 -23.76 -2.11
C ALA A 268 -6.61 -23.07 -0.81
N GLY A 269 -7.46 -22.06 -0.95
CA GLY A 269 -7.99 -21.26 0.17
C GLY A 269 -7.11 -20.08 0.60
N GLU A 270 -6.01 -19.81 -0.08
CA GLU A 270 -5.21 -18.61 0.14
C GLU A 270 -5.86 -17.39 -0.57
N TRP A 271 -6.14 -16.36 0.21
CA TRP A 271 -6.65 -15.08 -0.32
C TRP A 271 -5.51 -14.31 -0.96
N LEU A 272 -5.69 -13.94 -2.22
CA LEU A 272 -4.67 -13.21 -2.96
C LEU A 272 -5.24 -11.89 -3.47
N ASN A 273 -4.57 -10.80 -3.14
CA ASN A 273 -4.83 -9.54 -3.81
C ASN A 273 -4.60 -9.67 -5.33
N PRO A 274 -5.40 -9.02 -6.18
CA PRO A 274 -5.07 -8.93 -7.60
C PRO A 274 -3.71 -8.27 -7.80
N PRO A 275 -3.06 -8.43 -8.97
CA PRO A 275 -1.91 -7.60 -9.33
C PRO A 275 -2.32 -6.13 -9.35
N VAL A 276 -1.58 -5.25 -8.67
CA VAL A 276 -1.94 -3.82 -8.55
C VAL A 276 -0.76 -2.91 -8.84
N VAL A 277 -1.07 -1.71 -9.37
CA VAL A 277 -0.14 -0.58 -9.48
C VAL A 277 -0.81 0.68 -8.96
N PHE A 278 -0.22 1.33 -7.99
CA PHE A 278 -0.72 2.57 -7.41
C PHE A 278 0.28 3.70 -7.52
N HIS A 279 -0.23 4.91 -7.63
CA HIS A 279 0.56 6.10 -7.33
C HIS A 279 0.90 6.16 -5.84
N ALA A 280 1.98 6.85 -5.52
CA ALA A 280 2.60 6.83 -4.18
C ALA A 280 1.62 7.05 -3.02
N HIS A 281 0.65 7.97 -3.16
CA HIS A 281 -0.30 8.25 -2.08
C HIS A 281 -1.26 7.06 -1.85
N ALA A 282 -1.87 6.55 -2.89
CA ALA A 282 -2.79 5.41 -2.81
C ALA A 282 -2.08 4.13 -2.32
N ALA A 283 -0.81 3.95 -2.68
CA ALA A 283 0.02 2.84 -2.22
C ALA A 283 0.16 2.77 -0.69
N LEU A 284 0.06 3.90 0.02
CA LEU A 284 0.10 3.92 1.48
C LEU A 284 -1.06 3.16 2.13
N GLY A 285 -2.19 3.03 1.46
CA GLY A 285 -3.32 2.21 1.93
C GLY A 285 -2.99 0.72 2.01
N TRP A 286 -1.95 0.27 1.29
CA TRP A 286 -1.48 -1.13 1.25
C TRP A 286 -0.36 -1.40 2.25
N THR A 287 0.08 -0.41 3.00
CA THR A 287 1.18 -0.53 3.95
C THR A 287 0.67 -0.68 5.38
N THR A 288 1.45 -1.36 6.22
CA THR A 288 1.12 -1.55 7.64
C THR A 288 1.48 -0.36 8.53
N ASP A 289 2.32 0.55 8.02
CA ASP A 289 2.73 1.78 8.72
C ASP A 289 2.80 2.94 7.71
N PRO A 290 1.62 3.44 7.26
CA PRO A 290 1.55 4.45 6.20
C PRO A 290 2.31 5.74 6.54
N ILE A 291 2.44 6.11 7.82
CA ILE A 291 3.21 7.28 8.23
C ILE A 291 4.71 7.09 8.04
N ALA A 292 5.23 5.91 8.36
CA ALA A 292 6.64 5.60 8.12
C ALA A 292 6.95 5.52 6.62
N ASP A 293 6.08 4.84 5.87
CA ASP A 293 6.24 4.66 4.43
C ASP A 293 6.05 5.97 3.65
N GLN A 294 5.15 6.85 4.09
CA GLN A 294 5.01 8.19 3.50
C GLN A 294 6.32 9.00 3.58
N LYS A 295 7.03 8.92 4.70
CA LYS A 295 8.34 9.60 4.85
C LYS A 295 9.38 9.03 3.88
N ILE A 296 9.39 7.71 3.70
CA ILE A 296 10.25 7.02 2.74
C ILE A 296 9.90 7.48 1.31
N PHE A 297 8.61 7.42 0.96
CA PHE A 297 8.12 7.80 -0.37
C PHE A 297 8.45 9.25 -0.71
N GLN A 298 8.26 10.17 0.23
CA GLN A 298 8.60 11.59 0.04
C GLN A 298 10.11 11.81 -0.09
N LYS A 299 10.92 11.19 0.78
CA LYS A 299 12.38 11.32 0.78
C LYS A 299 12.98 10.82 -0.54
N ASP A 300 12.57 9.64 -0.97
CA ASP A 300 13.16 8.93 -2.09
C ASP A 300 12.43 9.18 -3.42
N GLY A 301 11.37 9.99 -3.37
CA GLY A 301 10.58 10.39 -4.53
C GLY A 301 9.91 9.21 -5.21
N VAL A 302 9.29 8.32 -4.42
CA VAL A 302 8.48 7.22 -4.98
C VAL A 302 7.29 7.81 -5.70
N ASP A 303 7.09 7.43 -6.96
CA ASP A 303 5.96 7.85 -7.78
C ASP A 303 4.99 6.72 -8.09
N LEU A 304 5.48 5.48 -8.21
CA LEU A 304 4.65 4.28 -8.41
C LEU A 304 5.09 3.14 -7.49
N TYR A 305 4.13 2.36 -7.07
CA TYR A 305 4.25 1.11 -6.35
C TYR A 305 3.48 0.01 -7.06
N ALA A 306 4.04 -1.18 -7.15
CA ALA A 306 3.34 -2.34 -7.66
C ALA A 306 3.45 -3.54 -6.72
N GLU A 307 2.40 -4.34 -6.64
CA GLU A 307 2.39 -5.62 -5.95
C GLU A 307 1.85 -6.72 -6.87
N TYR A 308 2.61 -7.80 -7.00
CA TYR A 308 2.17 -9.02 -7.66
C TYR A 308 2.79 -10.24 -6.97
N GLY A 309 3.94 -10.74 -7.38
CA GLY A 309 4.68 -11.80 -6.67
C GLY A 309 5.67 -11.26 -5.62
N ASN A 310 5.83 -9.95 -5.60
CA ASN A 310 6.68 -9.17 -4.70
C ASN A 310 6.24 -7.71 -4.72
N ASN A 311 6.81 -6.88 -3.85
CA ASN A 311 6.62 -5.44 -3.88
C ASN A 311 7.70 -4.79 -4.75
N LEU A 312 7.30 -3.84 -5.58
CA LEU A 312 8.17 -3.05 -6.45
C LEU A 312 7.88 -1.56 -6.26
N TYR A 313 8.92 -0.80 -5.97
CA TYR A 313 8.89 0.65 -5.77
C TYR A 313 9.66 1.32 -6.90
N ARG A 314 9.10 2.37 -7.49
CA ARG A 314 9.80 3.22 -8.46
C ARG A 314 10.19 4.53 -7.77
N ALA A 315 11.47 4.69 -7.47
CA ALA A 315 12.03 5.88 -6.85
C ALA A 315 12.33 6.97 -7.90
N ARG A 316 12.65 8.16 -7.43
CA ARG A 316 13.10 9.27 -8.28
C ARG A 316 14.36 8.91 -9.09
N ASP A 317 15.32 8.24 -8.45
CA ASP A 317 16.62 7.91 -9.01
C ASP A 317 17.22 6.62 -8.39
N THR A 318 18.45 6.29 -8.79
CA THR A 318 19.16 5.11 -8.29
C THR A 318 19.47 5.19 -6.80
N ASP A 319 19.75 6.37 -6.27
CA ASP A 319 20.09 6.55 -4.86
C ASP A 319 18.87 6.38 -3.98
N GLY A 320 17.72 6.93 -4.38
CA GLY A 320 16.44 6.67 -3.72
C GLY A 320 16.06 5.19 -3.73
N ALA A 321 16.28 4.48 -4.84
CA ALA A 321 16.03 3.05 -4.90
C ALA A 321 16.95 2.24 -3.95
N LYS A 322 18.23 2.63 -3.83
CA LYS A 322 19.16 2.02 -2.89
C LYS A 322 18.77 2.29 -1.44
N ASP A 323 18.30 3.51 -1.14
CA ASP A 323 17.85 3.85 0.20
C ASP A 323 16.62 3.03 0.60
N ILE A 324 15.65 2.88 -0.29
CA ILE A 324 14.48 2.00 -0.08
C ILE A 324 14.91 0.55 0.15
N ARG A 325 15.82 0.00 -0.69
CA ARG A 325 16.38 -1.35 -0.49
C ARG A 325 16.96 -1.49 0.93
N ASP A 326 17.73 -0.49 1.37
CA ASP A 326 18.42 -0.52 2.64
C ASP A 326 17.44 -0.48 3.81
N GLN A 327 16.42 0.38 3.74
CA GLN A 327 15.37 0.46 4.75
C GLN A 327 14.55 -0.84 4.84
N LEU A 328 14.27 -1.48 3.70
CA LEU A 328 13.53 -2.74 3.64
C LEU A 328 14.35 -3.95 4.08
N GLY A 329 15.69 -3.89 3.96
CA GLY A 329 16.60 -5.01 4.20
C GLY A 329 17.43 -4.92 5.46
N ASP A 330 17.59 -3.73 6.05
CA ASP A 330 18.41 -3.52 7.24
C ASP A 330 17.73 -4.03 8.54
N PRO A 331 18.52 -4.35 9.56
CA PRO A 331 18.02 -4.72 10.86
C PRO A 331 17.13 -3.64 11.47
N ALA A 332 16.08 -4.07 12.16
CA ALA A 332 15.13 -3.19 12.87
C ALA A 332 14.68 -3.85 14.19
N LYS A 333 13.80 -3.20 14.95
CA LYS A 333 13.35 -3.68 16.26
C LYS A 333 12.99 -5.17 16.32
N HIS A 334 12.33 -5.69 15.26
CA HIS A 334 11.89 -7.09 15.19
C HIS A 334 12.57 -7.87 14.06
N PHE A 335 13.65 -7.35 13.50
CA PHE A 335 14.36 -7.94 12.39
C PHE A 335 15.87 -8.02 12.65
N LYS A 336 16.46 -9.17 12.35
CA LYS A 336 17.91 -9.39 12.36
C LYS A 336 18.40 -9.60 10.95
N SER A 337 19.65 -9.23 10.66
CA SER A 337 20.28 -9.52 9.37
C SER A 337 20.26 -11.01 9.08
N ALA A 338 19.98 -11.36 7.84
CA ALA A 338 20.14 -12.70 7.28
C ALA A 338 21.10 -12.66 6.09
N ALA A 339 21.64 -13.81 5.72
CA ALA A 339 22.62 -13.88 4.61
C ALA A 339 21.95 -13.48 3.27
N PRO A 340 22.60 -12.64 2.44
CA PRO A 340 22.11 -12.34 1.11
C PRO A 340 22.18 -13.59 0.21
N PRO A 341 21.51 -13.58 -0.97
CA PRO A 341 21.65 -14.65 -1.95
C PRO A 341 23.10 -14.83 -2.40
N ARG A 342 23.48 -16.07 -2.65
CA ARG A 342 24.79 -16.36 -3.24
C ARG A 342 24.92 -15.64 -4.58
N ASN A 343 26.05 -14.97 -4.81
CA ASN A 343 26.38 -14.20 -6.01
C ASN A 343 25.52 -12.92 -6.22
N LEU A 344 24.73 -12.49 -5.24
CA LEU A 344 24.00 -11.23 -5.26
C LEU A 344 24.27 -10.42 -3.98
N PRO A 345 25.54 -9.98 -3.75
CA PRO A 345 25.93 -9.31 -2.51
C PRO A 345 25.28 -7.93 -2.29
N ILE A 346 24.71 -7.33 -3.32
CA ILE A 346 23.97 -6.06 -3.25
C ILE A 346 22.57 -6.20 -2.65
N ALA A 347 22.03 -7.42 -2.58
CA ALA A 347 20.78 -7.67 -1.90
C ALA A 347 20.98 -7.66 -0.38
N LYS A 348 19.95 -7.24 0.34
CA LYS A 348 19.88 -7.29 1.80
C LYS A 348 18.76 -8.20 2.23
N CYS A 349 19.04 -9.11 3.17
CA CYS A 349 18.02 -9.99 3.74
C CYS A 349 17.93 -9.79 5.25
N ARG A 350 16.72 -9.95 5.78
CA ARG A 350 16.44 -9.90 7.22
C ARG A 350 15.47 -10.99 7.64
N GLN A 351 15.59 -11.42 8.90
CA GLN A 351 14.72 -12.40 9.52
C GLN A 351 13.86 -11.74 10.57
N TYR A 352 12.55 -12.02 10.55
CA TYR A 352 11.61 -11.57 11.57
C TYR A 352 11.77 -12.37 12.87
N HIS A 353 11.77 -11.67 14.00
CA HIS A 353 11.86 -12.20 15.37
C HIS A 353 10.85 -11.54 16.31
N GLY A 354 9.80 -10.93 15.73
CA GLY A 354 8.75 -10.28 16.53
C GLY A 354 7.74 -11.26 17.11
N PRO A 355 6.75 -10.76 17.84
CA PRO A 355 5.75 -11.58 18.52
C PRO A 355 4.64 -12.13 17.61
N ALA A 356 4.47 -11.62 16.39
CA ALA A 356 3.41 -12.09 15.49
C ALA A 356 3.73 -13.49 14.97
N SER A 357 2.92 -14.47 15.36
CA SER A 357 3.14 -15.89 15.03
C SER A 357 2.82 -16.24 13.56
N ASN A 358 2.02 -15.39 12.89
CA ASN A 358 1.64 -15.52 11.49
C ASN A 358 2.47 -14.66 10.53
N ALA A 359 3.47 -13.94 11.04
CA ALA A 359 4.35 -13.15 10.19
C ALA A 359 5.29 -14.03 9.38
N VAL A 360 5.49 -13.64 8.11
CA VAL A 360 6.50 -14.26 7.24
C VAL A 360 7.89 -14.13 7.87
N HIS A 361 8.71 -15.16 7.77
CA HIS A 361 9.97 -15.24 8.51
C HIS A 361 11.12 -14.48 7.85
N PHE A 362 11.24 -14.49 6.51
CA PHE A 362 12.37 -13.89 5.81
C PHE A 362 11.94 -12.90 4.74
N TYR A 363 12.65 -11.79 4.67
CA TYR A 363 12.46 -10.72 3.69
C TYR A 363 13.81 -10.40 3.06
N CYS A 364 13.83 -10.28 1.74
CA CYS A 364 15.01 -9.85 0.99
C CYS A 364 14.66 -8.66 0.08
N SER A 365 15.55 -7.70 -0.03
CA SER A 365 15.40 -6.51 -0.86
C SER A 365 16.58 -6.33 -1.81
N VAL A 366 16.32 -5.69 -2.95
CA VAL A 366 17.32 -5.38 -3.98
C VAL A 366 16.95 -4.07 -4.68
N ALA A 367 17.94 -3.38 -5.25
CA ALA A 367 17.71 -2.23 -6.12
C ALA A 367 18.46 -2.39 -7.45
N TYR A 368 17.85 -1.89 -8.53
CA TYR A 368 18.47 -1.75 -9.84
C TYR A 368 17.90 -0.54 -10.59
N GLY A 369 18.75 0.35 -11.07
CA GLY A 369 18.31 1.64 -11.61
C GLY A 369 17.48 2.38 -10.58
N ARG A 370 16.32 2.91 -10.99
CA ARG A 370 15.41 3.61 -10.09
C ARG A 370 14.36 2.70 -9.42
N TYR A 371 14.54 1.38 -9.47
CA TYR A 371 13.60 0.41 -8.91
C TYR A 371 14.18 -0.27 -7.68
N ALA A 372 13.40 -0.33 -6.61
CA ALA A 372 13.67 -1.17 -5.44
C ALA A 372 12.58 -2.23 -5.32
N ALA A 373 12.95 -3.43 -4.89
CA ALA A 373 12.00 -4.53 -4.73
C ALA A 373 12.22 -5.25 -3.40
N GLN A 374 11.13 -5.81 -2.85
CA GLN A 374 11.15 -6.69 -1.69
C GLN A 374 10.39 -7.98 -1.99
N SER A 375 11.01 -9.10 -1.72
CA SER A 375 10.40 -10.42 -1.73
C SER A 375 10.47 -11.05 -0.35
N TRP A 376 9.61 -12.04 -0.10
CA TRP A 376 9.51 -12.71 1.19
C TRP A 376 9.30 -14.22 1.03
N GLY A 377 9.53 -14.96 2.12
CA GLY A 377 9.32 -16.41 2.18
C GLY A 377 9.45 -16.96 3.59
N GLU A 378 8.86 -18.11 3.84
CA GLU A 378 8.96 -18.81 5.12
C GLU A 378 10.36 -19.39 5.36
N GLN A 379 11.09 -19.64 4.30
CA GLN A 379 12.47 -20.11 4.34
C GLN A 379 13.42 -19.10 3.70
N LEU A 380 14.60 -18.97 4.27
CA LEU A 380 15.61 -18.03 3.75
C LEU A 380 15.97 -18.31 2.28
N LEU A 381 16.12 -19.58 1.92
CA LEU A 381 16.46 -19.97 0.54
C LEU A 381 15.37 -19.51 -0.44
N ASP A 382 14.08 -19.67 -0.08
CA ASP A 382 12.97 -19.25 -0.91
C ASP A 382 12.97 -17.72 -1.12
N ALA A 383 13.11 -16.94 -0.05
CA ALA A 383 13.23 -15.47 -0.15
C ALA A 383 14.44 -15.04 -0.99
N GLN A 384 15.57 -15.76 -0.87
CA GLN A 384 16.78 -15.52 -1.66
C GLN A 384 16.59 -15.81 -3.15
N GLN A 385 15.92 -16.91 -3.49
CA GLN A 385 15.63 -17.28 -4.88
C GLN A 385 14.64 -16.29 -5.53
N ARG A 386 13.60 -15.89 -4.82
CA ARG A 386 12.65 -14.87 -5.26
C ARG A 386 13.33 -13.54 -5.56
N ILE A 387 14.14 -13.02 -4.63
CA ILE A 387 14.79 -11.72 -4.85
C ILE A 387 15.87 -11.79 -5.95
N SER A 388 16.50 -12.96 -6.15
CA SER A 388 17.44 -13.17 -7.26
C SER A 388 16.73 -13.15 -8.61
N ALA A 389 15.54 -13.80 -8.71
CA ALA A 389 14.70 -13.76 -9.91
C ALA A 389 14.22 -12.32 -10.18
N GLN A 390 13.74 -11.61 -9.15
CA GLN A 390 13.30 -10.22 -9.25
C GLN A 390 14.43 -9.30 -9.73
N TYR A 391 15.65 -9.45 -9.22
CA TYR A 391 16.82 -8.68 -9.70
C TYR A 391 17.07 -8.93 -11.19
N ALA A 392 17.04 -10.18 -11.63
CA ALA A 392 17.25 -10.52 -13.04
C ALA A 392 16.14 -9.96 -13.94
N ILE A 393 14.87 -9.91 -13.48
CA ILE A 393 13.78 -9.25 -14.18
C ILE A 393 14.10 -7.77 -14.36
N LEU A 394 14.52 -7.06 -13.30
CA LEU A 394 14.83 -5.62 -13.38
C LEU A 394 16.00 -5.33 -14.34
N VAL A 395 17.05 -6.15 -14.33
CA VAL A 395 18.19 -6.00 -15.25
C VAL A 395 17.81 -6.24 -16.71
N ARG A 396 16.87 -7.16 -16.97
CA ARG A 396 16.42 -7.53 -18.33
C ARG A 396 15.32 -6.63 -18.87
N ALA A 397 14.57 -5.96 -17.98
CA ALA A 397 13.51 -5.02 -18.37
C ALA A 397 14.14 -3.72 -18.90
N LYS A 398 14.04 -3.49 -20.19
CA LYS A 398 14.53 -2.29 -20.87
C LYS A 398 13.54 -1.13 -20.74
#